data_72939f870fdc65cd5825ac46754e2d58
#
_entry.id   72939f870fdc65cd5825ac46754e2d58
#
_cell.length_a   1.000
_cell.length_b   1.000
_cell.length_c   1.000
_cell.angle_alpha   90.00
_cell.angle_beta   90.00
_cell.angle_gamma   90.00
#
_symmetry.space_group_name_H-M   'P 1'
#
loop_
_entity.id
_entity.type
_entity.pdbx_description
1 polymer ?
#
loop_
_entity_poly.entity_id
_entity_poly.type
_entity_poly.pdbx_seq_one_letter_code
_entity_poly.pdbx_strand_id
1 'polypeptide(L)'
;TAQREQALLLLADQQRRWGHLQEVILQPWRPDGEAARQLSEPEQSDLLNTIVMARQLLPAQVHLQTPPNLWPLDQLPAALEAGINDLGGIDTVDVINPAYPQPAPETLRQLLAPLGWRLEPRTCVHRQWWPLLPAALRQRVEQCARLLASAPA
;
A
#
# COMPACT_ATOMS: atom_id res chain seq x y z
N THR A 1 17.02 -6.61 9.64
CA THR A 1 17.09 -6.84 8.17
C THR A 1 16.91 -8.32 7.84
N ALA A 2 17.72 -9.26 8.40
CA ALA A 2 17.61 -10.68 8.10
C ALA A 2 16.23 -11.29 8.38
N GLN A 3 15.55 -10.88 9.45
CA GLN A 3 14.18 -11.33 9.76
C GLN A 3 13.16 -10.88 8.72
N ARG A 4 13.28 -9.65 8.20
CA ARG A 4 12.40 -9.14 7.14
C ARG A 4 12.62 -9.89 5.84
N GLU A 5 13.88 -10.12 5.48
CA GLU A 5 14.23 -10.92 4.30
C GLU A 5 13.64 -12.33 4.39
N GLN A 6 13.80 -13.00 5.52
CA GLN A 6 13.22 -14.32 5.75
C GLN A 6 11.68 -14.29 5.64
N ALA A 7 11.02 -13.30 6.21
CA ALA A 7 9.57 -13.14 6.10
C ALA A 7 9.12 -12.94 4.64
N LEU A 8 9.82 -12.11 3.89
CA LEU A 8 9.53 -11.87 2.47
C LEU A 8 9.76 -13.13 1.61
N LEU A 9 10.81 -13.90 1.89
CA LEU A 9 11.06 -15.19 1.22
C LEU A 9 9.95 -16.21 1.50
N LEU A 10 9.43 -16.27 2.74
CA LEU A 10 8.29 -17.10 3.08
C LEU A 10 7.02 -16.68 2.35
N LEU A 11 6.75 -15.37 2.26
CA LEU A 11 5.61 -14.84 1.50
C LEU A 11 5.75 -15.15 0.01
N ALA A 12 6.94 -15.00 -0.55
CA ALA A 12 7.22 -15.35 -1.94
C ALA A 12 7.00 -16.85 -2.21
N ASP A 13 7.39 -17.73 -1.28
CA ASP A 13 7.14 -19.17 -1.37
C ASP A 13 5.63 -19.49 -1.30
N GLN A 14 4.91 -18.90 -0.38
CA GLN A 14 3.45 -19.02 -0.28
C GLN A 14 2.76 -18.57 -1.57
N GLN A 15 3.22 -17.44 -2.15
CA GLN A 15 2.66 -16.96 -3.42
C GLN A 15 2.95 -17.91 -4.58
N ARG A 16 4.17 -18.46 -4.67
CA ARG A 16 4.50 -19.46 -5.71
C ARG A 16 3.67 -20.74 -5.59
N ARG A 17 3.40 -21.16 -4.35
CA ARG A 17 2.67 -22.39 -4.06
C ARG A 17 1.16 -22.26 -4.27
N TRP A 18 0.57 -21.16 -3.82
CA TRP A 18 -0.88 -21.01 -3.73
C TRP A 18 -1.48 -19.94 -4.65
N GLY A 19 -0.69 -18.99 -5.10
CA GLY A 19 -1.11 -17.95 -6.03
C GLY A 19 -2.20 -17.00 -5.52
N HIS A 20 -2.38 -16.83 -4.20
CA HIS A 20 -3.50 -16.07 -3.64
C HIS A 20 -3.10 -14.77 -2.92
N LEU A 21 -1.80 -14.52 -2.76
CA LEU A 21 -1.32 -13.29 -2.13
C LEU A 21 -1.50 -12.13 -3.09
N GLN A 22 -2.38 -11.21 -2.78
CA GLN A 22 -2.65 -10.05 -3.63
C GLN A 22 -1.78 -8.85 -3.30
N GLU A 23 -1.48 -8.62 -2.03
CA GLU A 23 -0.70 -7.46 -1.58
C GLU A 23 0.09 -7.77 -0.31
N VAL A 24 1.15 -7.00 -0.11
CA VAL A 24 1.94 -6.95 1.14
C VAL A 24 2.01 -5.51 1.59
N ILE A 25 1.61 -5.26 2.83
CA ILE A 25 1.66 -3.93 3.43
C ILE A 25 3.00 -3.75 4.12
N LEU A 26 3.75 -2.74 3.71
CA LEU A 26 5.01 -2.32 4.31
C LEU A 26 4.78 -1.00 5.03
N GLN A 27 4.78 -1.03 6.35
CA GLN A 27 4.54 0.15 7.16
C GLN A 27 5.55 0.29 8.29
N PRO A 28 5.91 1.52 8.68
CA PRO A 28 6.72 1.73 9.85
C PRO A 28 5.93 1.36 11.11
N TRP A 29 6.58 0.68 12.05
CA TRP A 29 5.99 0.45 13.36
C TRP A 29 5.89 1.77 14.13
N ARG A 30 4.76 1.96 14.80
CA ARG A 30 4.49 3.11 15.65
C ARG A 30 4.05 2.61 17.03
N PRO A 31 4.71 3.04 18.13
CA PRO A 31 4.31 2.66 19.48
C PRO A 31 2.94 3.23 19.81
N ASP A 32 2.15 2.46 20.54
CA ASP A 32 0.86 2.92 21.07
C ASP A 32 1.06 4.03 22.09
N GLY A 33 0.19 5.05 22.05
CA GLY A 33 0.17 6.14 23.02
C GLY A 33 1.28 7.17 22.90
N GLU A 34 2.19 7.06 21.94
CA GLU A 34 3.15 8.12 21.65
C GLU A 34 2.54 9.23 20.79
N ALA A 35 3.05 10.45 20.96
CA ALA A 35 2.71 11.56 20.09
C ALA A 35 3.19 11.28 18.65
N ALA A 36 2.41 11.75 17.66
CA ALA A 36 2.80 11.63 16.27
C ALA A 36 4.18 12.25 16.01
N ARG A 37 5.05 11.50 15.36
CA ARG A 37 6.38 11.97 14.96
C ARG A 37 6.68 11.56 13.52
N GLN A 38 7.48 12.36 12.86
CA GLN A 38 8.01 12.01 11.55
C GLN A 38 9.03 10.86 11.66
N LEU A 39 9.18 10.11 10.57
CA LEU A 39 10.29 9.17 10.43
C LEU A 39 11.61 9.94 10.39
N SER A 40 12.58 9.50 11.14
CA SER A 40 13.96 9.99 11.00
C SER A 40 14.57 9.50 9.68
N GLU A 41 15.61 10.17 9.18
CA GLU A 41 16.31 9.75 7.96
C GLU A 41 16.77 8.27 7.97
N PRO A 42 17.34 7.74 9.08
CA PRO A 42 17.69 6.32 9.14
C PRO A 42 16.47 5.40 9.04
N GLU A 43 15.32 5.75 9.65
CA GLU A 43 14.09 4.97 9.57
C GLU A 43 13.50 4.99 8.16
N GLN A 44 13.54 6.14 7.48
CA GLN A 44 13.11 6.27 6.08
C GLN A 44 13.98 5.40 5.16
N SER A 45 15.31 5.49 5.31
CA SER A 45 16.26 4.70 4.53
C SER A 45 16.07 3.20 4.76
N ASP A 46 15.87 2.76 6.00
CA ASP A 46 15.63 1.36 6.34
C ASP A 46 14.31 0.84 5.74
N LEU A 47 13.27 1.67 5.72
CA LEU A 47 11.99 1.33 5.12
C LEU A 47 12.09 1.28 3.58
N LEU A 48 12.75 2.24 2.94
CA LEU A 48 13.01 2.23 1.50
C LEU A 48 13.79 0.97 1.08
N ASN A 49 14.84 0.63 1.81
CA ASN A 49 15.60 -0.61 1.57
C ASN A 49 14.73 -1.86 1.72
N THR A 50 13.79 -1.84 2.66
CA THR A 50 12.83 -2.94 2.84
C THR A 50 11.86 -3.05 1.65
N ILE A 51 11.40 -1.92 1.10
CA ILE A 51 10.54 -1.87 -0.09
C ILE A 51 11.29 -2.43 -1.31
N VAL A 52 12.53 -1.97 -1.55
CA VAL A 52 13.37 -2.49 -2.64
C VAL A 52 13.55 -4.00 -2.51
N MET A 53 13.90 -4.48 -1.32
CA MET A 53 14.05 -5.92 -1.04
C MET A 53 12.74 -6.67 -1.32
N ALA A 54 11.60 -6.15 -0.87
CA ALA A 54 10.29 -6.77 -1.10
C ALA A 54 9.98 -6.86 -2.60
N ARG A 55 10.28 -5.81 -3.37
CA ARG A 55 10.07 -5.81 -4.83
C ARG A 55 10.96 -6.80 -5.56
N GLN A 56 12.17 -7.03 -5.06
CA GLN A 56 13.10 -8.02 -5.63
C GLN A 56 12.70 -9.46 -5.32
N LEU A 57 12.18 -9.73 -4.12
CA LEU A 57 11.88 -11.07 -3.64
C LEU A 57 10.46 -11.55 -4.00
N LEU A 58 9.49 -10.64 -4.02
CA LEU A 58 8.10 -10.97 -4.28
C LEU A 58 7.81 -10.97 -5.79
N PRO A 59 6.93 -11.87 -6.28
CA PRO A 59 6.47 -11.85 -7.66
C PRO A 59 5.84 -10.51 -8.05
N ALA A 60 6.05 -10.08 -9.28
CA ALA A 60 5.63 -8.76 -9.78
C ALA A 60 4.11 -8.50 -9.65
N GLN A 61 3.28 -9.56 -9.70
CA GLN A 61 1.84 -9.45 -9.54
C GLN A 61 1.39 -9.14 -8.10
N VAL A 62 2.26 -9.30 -7.10
CA VAL A 62 1.94 -8.91 -5.71
C VAL A 62 2.11 -7.42 -5.57
N HIS A 63 1.05 -6.74 -5.14
CA HIS A 63 1.12 -5.31 -4.87
C HIS A 63 1.88 -5.03 -3.58
N LEU A 64 2.66 -3.95 -3.57
CA LEU A 64 3.29 -3.43 -2.35
C LEU A 64 2.53 -2.18 -1.94
N GLN A 65 1.92 -2.24 -0.77
CA GLN A 65 1.13 -1.17 -0.22
C GLN A 65 1.86 -0.48 0.94
N THR A 66 1.65 0.81 1.09
CA THR A 66 2.04 1.54 2.30
C THR A 66 0.94 2.52 2.72
N PRO A 67 0.70 2.73 4.03
CA PRO A 67 -0.20 3.77 4.53
C PRO A 67 0.46 5.15 4.36
N PRO A 68 -0.14 6.09 3.60
CA PRO A 68 0.50 7.37 3.29
C PRO A 68 0.62 8.30 4.51
N ASN A 69 -0.23 8.17 5.52
CA ASN A 69 -0.19 8.96 6.74
C ASN A 69 1.00 8.65 7.66
N LEU A 70 1.66 7.52 7.47
CA LEU A 70 2.83 7.14 8.27
C LEU A 70 4.16 7.56 7.63
N TRP A 71 4.10 8.21 6.47
CA TRP A 71 5.25 8.77 5.75
C TRP A 71 5.28 10.29 5.84
N PRO A 72 6.46 10.92 5.79
CA PRO A 72 6.56 12.30 5.35
C PRO A 72 6.05 12.38 3.91
N LEU A 73 5.08 13.26 3.62
CA LEU A 73 4.44 13.29 2.29
C LEU A 73 5.44 13.60 1.17
N ASP A 74 6.44 14.42 1.44
CA ASP A 74 7.51 14.76 0.50
C ASP A 74 8.44 13.57 0.18
N GLN A 75 8.45 12.53 1.02
CA GLN A 75 9.22 11.30 0.82
C GLN A 75 8.41 10.15 0.20
N LEU A 76 7.09 10.31 0.08
CA LEU A 76 6.23 9.31 -0.52
C LEU A 76 6.61 8.96 -1.98
N PRO A 77 7.04 9.93 -2.83
CA PRO A 77 7.53 9.62 -4.17
C PRO A 77 8.70 8.62 -4.17
N ALA A 78 9.65 8.74 -3.25
CA ALA A 78 10.77 7.80 -3.14
C ALA A 78 10.29 6.37 -2.81
N ALA A 79 9.22 6.22 -2.02
CA ALA A 79 8.62 4.92 -1.75
C ALA A 79 8.00 4.29 -3.01
N LEU A 80 7.35 5.10 -3.87
CA LEU A 80 6.81 4.64 -5.16
C LEU A 80 7.94 4.22 -6.11
N GLU A 81 8.99 5.01 -6.22
CA GLU A 81 10.18 4.66 -7.02
C GLU A 81 10.86 3.39 -6.50
N ALA A 82 10.88 3.17 -5.18
CA ALA A 82 11.42 1.96 -4.57
C ALA A 82 10.57 0.71 -4.84
N GLY A 83 9.29 0.87 -5.26
CA GLY A 83 8.45 -0.25 -5.68
C GLY A 83 7.06 -0.33 -5.05
N ILE A 84 6.66 0.63 -4.21
CA ILE A 84 5.27 0.76 -3.78
C ILE A 84 4.41 1.09 -5.00
N ASN A 85 3.30 0.39 -5.15
CA ASN A 85 2.34 0.62 -6.23
C ASN A 85 0.88 0.65 -5.74
N ASP A 86 0.71 0.73 -4.42
CA ASP A 86 -0.60 0.85 -3.79
C ASP A 86 -0.51 1.69 -2.52
N LEU A 87 -1.52 2.54 -2.28
CA LEU A 87 -1.65 3.33 -1.07
C LEU A 87 -2.91 2.88 -0.34
N GLY A 88 -2.74 2.35 0.87
CA GLY A 88 -3.83 1.77 1.63
C GLY A 88 -4.16 2.52 2.91
N GLY A 89 -5.31 2.14 3.49
CA GLY A 89 -5.76 2.72 4.74
C GLY A 89 -6.21 4.19 4.62
N ILE A 90 -6.55 4.66 3.42
CA ILE A 90 -7.03 6.02 3.21
C ILE A 90 -8.51 6.08 3.62
N ASP A 91 -8.75 6.55 4.82
CA ASP A 91 -10.07 6.78 5.40
C ASP A 91 -10.09 8.15 6.08
N THR A 92 -11.22 8.54 6.65
CA THR A 92 -11.36 9.80 7.39
C THR A 92 -10.52 9.81 8.68
N VAL A 93 -10.37 8.68 9.32
CA VAL A 93 -9.58 8.50 10.56
C VAL A 93 -8.87 7.15 10.51
N ASP A 94 -7.57 7.15 10.79
CA ASP A 94 -6.83 5.91 11.04
C ASP A 94 -7.14 5.43 12.47
N VAL A 95 -7.93 4.37 12.59
CA VAL A 95 -8.34 3.82 13.89
C VAL A 95 -7.20 3.09 14.62
N ILE A 96 -6.15 2.70 13.91
CA ILE A 96 -4.97 2.04 14.50
C ILE A 96 -3.93 3.07 14.92
N ASN A 97 -3.74 4.11 14.12
CA ASN A 97 -2.78 5.18 14.37
C ASN A 97 -3.48 6.55 14.42
N PRO A 98 -4.38 6.81 15.38
CA PRO A 98 -5.23 8.01 15.37
C PRO A 98 -4.45 9.33 15.52
N ALA A 99 -3.21 9.27 15.98
CA ALA A 99 -2.31 10.42 16.05
C ALA A 99 -1.73 10.85 14.67
N TYR A 100 -1.92 10.03 13.63
CA TYR A 100 -1.40 10.25 12.29
C TYR A 100 -2.57 10.52 11.32
N PRO A 101 -2.91 11.80 11.05
CA PRO A 101 -4.03 12.14 10.19
C PRO A 101 -3.81 11.65 8.77
N GLN A 102 -4.86 11.14 8.15
CA GLN A 102 -4.82 10.71 6.76
C GLN A 102 -4.73 11.92 5.83
N PRO A 103 -3.82 11.90 4.84
CA PRO A 103 -3.83 12.91 3.80
C PRO A 103 -5.09 12.77 2.93
N ALA A 104 -5.71 13.88 2.57
CA ALA A 104 -6.84 13.86 1.65
C ALA A 104 -6.41 13.24 0.30
N PRO A 105 -7.27 12.45 -0.37
CA PRO A 105 -6.95 11.87 -1.69
C PRO A 105 -6.53 12.93 -2.71
N GLU A 106 -7.11 14.12 -2.67
CA GLU A 106 -6.75 15.22 -3.54
C GLU A 106 -5.32 15.73 -3.28
N THR A 107 -4.89 15.82 -2.02
CA THR A 107 -3.52 16.17 -1.66
C THR A 107 -2.53 15.16 -2.25
N LEU A 108 -2.85 13.87 -2.18
CA LEU A 108 -2.03 12.82 -2.78
C LEU A 108 -1.99 12.93 -4.32
N ARG A 109 -3.13 13.22 -4.97
CA ARG A 109 -3.16 13.42 -6.43
C ARG A 109 -2.29 14.60 -6.86
N GLN A 110 -2.39 15.73 -6.16
CA GLN A 110 -1.58 16.93 -6.44
C GLN A 110 -0.09 16.69 -6.23
N LEU A 111 0.29 15.88 -5.24
CA LEU A 111 1.68 15.49 -5.00
C LEU A 111 2.21 14.60 -6.12
N LEU A 112 1.42 13.64 -6.58
CA LEU A 112 1.88 12.54 -7.43
C LEU A 112 1.77 12.85 -8.92
N ALA A 113 0.78 13.65 -9.34
CA ALA A 113 0.54 13.94 -10.76
C ALA A 113 1.72 14.61 -11.48
N PRO A 114 2.44 15.60 -10.90
CA PRO A 114 3.62 16.20 -11.55
C PRO A 114 4.76 15.21 -11.79
N LEU A 115 4.78 14.10 -11.06
CA LEU A 115 5.78 13.04 -11.16
C LEU A 115 5.35 11.92 -12.13
N GLY A 116 4.21 12.09 -12.79
CA GLY A 116 3.67 11.11 -13.74
C GLY A 116 2.88 9.96 -13.12
N TRP A 117 2.62 10.00 -11.81
CA TRP A 117 1.81 9.01 -11.13
C TRP A 117 0.33 9.40 -11.12
N ARG A 118 -0.54 8.40 -11.20
CA ARG A 118 -1.99 8.58 -11.12
C ARG A 118 -2.55 7.78 -9.95
N LEU A 119 -3.21 8.47 -9.01
CA LEU A 119 -3.90 7.85 -7.90
C LEU A 119 -5.34 7.51 -8.33
N GLU A 120 -5.65 6.22 -8.37
CA GLU A 120 -6.98 5.70 -8.70
C GLU A 120 -7.62 4.98 -7.52
N PRO A 121 -8.93 5.22 -7.26
CA PRO A 121 -9.64 4.45 -6.26
C PRO A 121 -9.82 3.01 -6.73
N ARG A 122 -9.72 2.07 -5.82
CA ARG A 122 -9.92 0.64 -6.07
C ARG A 122 -10.80 -0.04 -5.03
N THR A 123 -11.29 -1.20 -5.35
CA THR A 123 -11.92 -2.11 -4.38
C THR A 123 -10.85 -2.82 -3.55
N CYS A 124 -11.23 -3.36 -2.37
CA CYS A 124 -10.28 -4.08 -1.50
C CYS A 124 -9.65 -5.30 -2.18
N VAL A 125 -10.32 -5.91 -3.17
CA VAL A 125 -9.72 -6.98 -3.97
C VAL A 125 -9.23 -6.38 -5.29
N HIS A 126 -7.95 -6.55 -5.60
CA HIS A 126 -7.38 -6.12 -6.86
C HIS A 126 -7.99 -6.86 -8.05
N ARG A 127 -8.16 -6.17 -9.18
CA ARG A 127 -8.92 -6.65 -10.35
C ARG A 127 -8.45 -8.02 -10.87
N GLN A 128 -7.16 -8.25 -10.85
CA GLN A 128 -6.57 -9.53 -11.29
C GLN A 128 -6.98 -10.74 -10.42
N TRP A 129 -7.45 -10.51 -9.20
CA TRP A 129 -7.86 -11.54 -8.25
C TRP A 129 -9.37 -11.80 -8.26
N TRP A 130 -10.17 -10.99 -8.98
CA TRP A 130 -11.61 -11.16 -9.07
C TRP A 130 -12.05 -12.56 -9.58
N PRO A 131 -11.32 -13.20 -10.52
CA PRO A 131 -11.68 -14.55 -10.95
C PRO A 131 -11.66 -15.61 -9.83
N LEU A 132 -10.91 -15.37 -8.75
CA LEU A 132 -10.83 -16.27 -7.59
C LEU A 132 -12.02 -16.11 -6.62
N LEU A 133 -12.81 -15.04 -6.76
CA LEU A 133 -13.95 -14.79 -5.89
C LEU A 133 -15.15 -15.68 -6.27
N PRO A 134 -15.96 -16.11 -5.27
CA PRO A 134 -17.27 -16.67 -5.54
C PRO A 134 -18.11 -15.71 -6.41
N ALA A 135 -18.93 -16.26 -7.32
CA ALA A 135 -19.66 -15.50 -8.32
C ALA A 135 -20.48 -14.32 -7.75
N ALA A 136 -21.20 -14.55 -6.64
CA ALA A 136 -21.99 -13.51 -5.99
C ALA A 136 -21.12 -12.35 -5.44
N LEU A 137 -19.95 -12.66 -4.89
CA LEU A 137 -19.03 -11.65 -4.36
C LEU A 137 -18.34 -10.90 -5.50
N ARG A 138 -17.92 -11.58 -6.55
CA ARG A 138 -17.36 -10.97 -7.75
C ARG A 138 -18.31 -9.95 -8.38
N GLN A 139 -19.60 -10.31 -8.52
CA GLN A 139 -20.61 -9.38 -9.06
C GLN A 139 -20.72 -8.10 -8.22
N ARG A 140 -20.67 -8.21 -6.89
CA ARG A 140 -20.70 -7.05 -5.98
C ARG A 140 -19.45 -6.18 -6.13
N VAL A 141 -18.28 -6.79 -6.18
CA VAL A 141 -17.01 -6.07 -6.38
C VAL A 141 -16.99 -5.34 -7.72
N GLU A 142 -17.46 -5.97 -8.79
CA GLU A 142 -17.60 -5.32 -10.11
C GLU A 142 -18.56 -4.14 -10.08
N GLN A 143 -19.67 -4.25 -9.35
CA GLN A 143 -20.60 -3.13 -9.16
C GLN A 143 -19.95 -1.97 -8.39
N CYS A 144 -19.26 -2.24 -7.28
CA CYS A 144 -18.52 -1.23 -6.53
C CYS A 144 -17.46 -0.53 -7.40
N ALA A 145 -16.71 -1.30 -8.19
CA ALA A 145 -15.69 -0.74 -9.07
C ALA A 145 -16.29 0.21 -10.13
N ARG A 146 -17.47 -0.10 -10.68
CA ARG A 146 -18.18 0.82 -11.59
C ARG A 146 -18.58 2.11 -10.90
N LEU A 147 -19.07 2.05 -9.65
CA LEU A 147 -19.42 3.24 -8.87
C LEU A 147 -18.20 4.10 -8.57
N LEU A 148 -17.07 3.48 -8.19
CA LEU A 148 -15.81 4.21 -7.96
C LEU A 148 -15.31 4.89 -9.23
N ALA A 149 -15.42 4.25 -10.39
CA ALA A 149 -15.00 4.82 -11.67
C ALA A 149 -15.90 5.97 -12.15
N SER A 150 -17.16 6.04 -11.68
CA SER A 150 -18.12 7.10 -12.03
C SER A 150 -18.15 8.23 -11.00
N ALA A 151 -17.45 8.10 -9.87
CA ALA A 151 -17.37 9.17 -8.89
C ALA A 151 -16.58 10.36 -9.48
N PRO A 152 -17.04 11.59 -9.30
CA PRO A 152 -16.27 12.76 -9.69
C PRO A 152 -14.92 12.75 -8.94
N ALA A 153 -13.87 13.16 -9.65
CA ALA A 153 -12.52 13.23 -9.15
C ALA A 153 -12.37 14.25 -8.02
#